data_aeb77b157cdbc337056d803c1fd45f99
#
_entry.id   aeb77b157cdbc337056d803c1fd45f99
#
_cell.length_a   1.000
_cell.length_b   1.000
_cell.length_c   1.000
_cell.angle_alpha   90.00
_cell.angle_beta   90.00
_cell.angle_gamma   90.00
#
_symmetry.space_group_name_H-M   'P 1'
#
loop_
_entity.id
_entity.type
_entity.pdbx_description
1 polymer ?
#
loop_
_entity_poly.entity_id
_entity_poly.type
_entity_poly.pdbx_seq_one_letter_code
_entity_poly.pdbx_strand_id
1 'polypeptide(L)'
;PPGPSKTIADVGCGYGPIGLAIGKASPHHQITMLDINNRALALAEMNKTKNQVDNVTIMESDCLSAVNHQCFDYILTNPPIRAGKDIVHRIFEQAFDRLKTTGELYVVIQKKQGMPSAKKKIEELFGNVEIIAKSKGYYILKSIKG
;
A
#
# COMPACT_ATOMS: atom_id res chain seq x y z
N PRO A 1 -1.89 24.47 10.83
CA PRO A 1 -1.96 24.18 9.41
C PRO A 1 -1.52 22.74 9.12
N PRO A 2 -2.13 22.12 8.12
CA PRO A 2 -1.67 20.79 7.74
C PRO A 2 -0.24 20.85 7.21
N GLY A 3 0.51 19.77 7.40
CA GLY A 3 1.83 19.64 6.83
C GLY A 3 1.80 19.57 5.31
N PRO A 4 2.95 19.35 4.67
CA PRO A 4 2.99 19.24 3.21
C PRO A 4 2.13 18.09 2.71
N SER A 5 1.55 18.28 1.53
CA SER A 5 0.77 17.22 0.87
C SER A 5 1.67 16.04 0.52
N LYS A 6 1.23 14.84 0.85
CA LYS A 6 1.95 13.61 0.55
C LYS A 6 1.18 12.78 -0.47
N THR A 7 1.92 12.01 -1.25
CA THR A 7 1.34 11.07 -2.19
C THR A 7 1.46 9.66 -1.63
N ILE A 8 0.34 8.95 -1.59
CA ILE A 8 0.23 7.64 -0.95
C ILE A 8 -0.39 6.66 -1.94
N ALA A 9 0.20 5.48 -2.08
CA ALA A 9 -0.41 4.39 -2.84
C ALA A 9 -0.87 3.30 -1.88
N ASP A 10 -2.07 2.77 -2.10
CA ASP A 10 -2.63 1.63 -1.38
C ASP A 10 -2.77 0.48 -2.39
N VAL A 11 -1.85 -0.48 -2.32
CA VAL A 11 -1.74 -1.57 -3.29
C VAL A 11 -2.48 -2.79 -2.78
N GLY A 12 -3.41 -3.30 -3.59
CA GLY A 12 -4.31 -4.36 -3.16
C GLY A 12 -5.36 -3.81 -2.21
N CYS A 13 -5.96 -2.68 -2.59
CA CYS A 13 -6.82 -1.91 -1.71
C CYS A 13 -8.15 -2.59 -1.37
N GLY A 14 -8.57 -3.59 -2.13
CA GLY A 14 -9.86 -4.22 -1.94
C GLY A 14 -11.00 -3.21 -2.09
N TYR A 15 -11.99 -3.28 -1.22
CA TYR A 15 -13.13 -2.36 -1.24
C TYR A 15 -12.82 -1.00 -0.59
N GLY A 16 -11.60 -0.78 -0.17
CA GLY A 16 -11.09 0.55 0.18
C GLY A 16 -11.03 0.97 1.63
N PRO A 17 -11.07 0.05 2.61
CA PRO A 17 -11.20 0.49 4.02
C PRO A 17 -10.02 1.34 4.50
N ILE A 18 -8.80 0.97 4.12
CA ILE A 18 -7.60 1.68 4.60
C ILE A 18 -7.40 2.99 3.84
N GLY A 19 -7.38 2.91 2.50
CA GLY A 19 -7.13 4.10 1.67
C GLY A 19 -8.17 5.18 1.86
N LEU A 20 -9.46 4.80 1.94
CA LEU A 20 -10.53 5.77 2.15
C LEU A 20 -10.48 6.37 3.55
N ALA A 21 -10.13 5.58 4.58
CA ALA A 21 -9.99 6.10 5.93
C ALA A 21 -8.88 7.15 6.01
N ILE A 22 -7.74 6.86 5.37
CA ILE A 22 -6.61 7.81 5.32
C ILE A 22 -7.02 9.07 4.55
N GLY A 23 -7.67 8.92 3.41
CA GLY A 23 -8.11 10.04 2.59
C GLY A 23 -9.06 10.96 3.34
N LYS A 24 -9.99 10.39 4.08
CA LYS A 24 -10.95 11.16 4.87
C LYS A 24 -10.28 11.87 6.05
N ALA A 25 -9.36 11.17 6.73
CA ALA A 25 -8.67 11.72 7.89
C ALA A 25 -7.64 12.79 7.50
N SER A 26 -7.09 12.72 6.29
CA SER A 26 -6.04 13.62 5.83
C SER A 26 -6.38 14.18 4.45
N PRO A 27 -7.36 15.11 4.36
CA PRO A 27 -7.85 15.60 3.06
C PRO A 27 -6.80 16.29 2.20
N HIS A 28 -5.69 16.71 2.79
CA HIS A 28 -4.60 17.38 2.06
C HIS A 28 -3.64 16.40 1.37
N HIS A 29 -3.73 15.11 1.65
CA HIS A 29 -2.92 14.10 0.97
C HIS A 29 -3.62 13.59 -0.30
N GLN A 30 -2.84 13.08 -1.24
CA GLN A 30 -3.34 12.46 -2.47
C GLN A 30 -3.12 10.95 -2.36
N ILE A 31 -4.21 10.18 -2.40
CA ILE A 31 -4.16 8.72 -2.27
C ILE A 31 -4.57 8.08 -3.58
N THR A 32 -3.77 7.11 -4.04
CA THR A 32 -4.08 6.28 -5.19
C THR A 32 -4.31 4.85 -4.71
N MET A 33 -5.50 4.32 -4.92
CA MET A 33 -5.88 2.98 -4.51
C MET A 33 -5.87 2.07 -5.73
N LEU A 34 -5.16 0.95 -5.63
CA LEU A 34 -4.90 0.04 -6.74
C LEU A 34 -5.36 -1.37 -6.38
N ASP A 35 -6.05 -2.02 -7.29
CA ASP A 35 -6.41 -3.42 -7.17
C ASP A 35 -6.66 -4.00 -8.56
N ILE A 36 -6.50 -5.30 -8.71
CA ILE A 36 -6.78 -6.01 -9.95
C ILE A 36 -8.23 -6.50 -10.01
N ASN A 37 -8.92 -6.54 -8.88
CA ASN A 37 -10.26 -7.07 -8.78
C ASN A 37 -11.31 -6.00 -9.04
N ASN A 38 -11.99 -6.10 -10.18
CA ASN A 38 -12.98 -5.10 -10.59
C ASN A 38 -14.17 -4.98 -9.65
N ARG A 39 -14.58 -6.06 -8.99
CA ARG A 39 -15.65 -6.01 -7.99
C ARG A 39 -15.24 -5.19 -6.78
N ALA A 40 -14.02 -5.42 -6.31
CA ALA A 40 -13.50 -4.68 -5.18
C ALA A 40 -13.40 -3.19 -5.52
N LEU A 41 -12.93 -2.87 -6.73
CA LEU A 41 -12.83 -1.49 -7.18
C LEU A 41 -14.19 -0.80 -7.28
N ALA A 42 -15.20 -1.51 -7.76
CA ALA A 42 -16.57 -0.97 -7.82
C ALA A 42 -17.11 -0.66 -6.42
N LEU A 43 -16.86 -1.55 -5.45
CA LEU A 43 -17.24 -1.32 -4.06
C LEU A 43 -16.47 -0.15 -3.46
N ALA A 44 -15.19 -0.04 -3.78
CA ALA A 44 -14.37 1.08 -3.32
C ALA A 44 -14.90 2.42 -3.85
N GLU A 45 -15.30 2.47 -5.13
CA GLU A 45 -15.90 3.66 -5.71
C GLU A 45 -17.21 4.03 -5.01
N MET A 46 -18.05 3.06 -4.73
CA MET A 46 -19.30 3.29 -3.98
C MET A 46 -19.04 3.84 -2.58
N ASN A 47 -18.05 3.25 -1.89
CA ASN A 47 -17.68 3.69 -0.54
C ASN A 47 -17.06 5.09 -0.56
N LYS A 48 -16.27 5.40 -1.58
CA LYS A 48 -15.71 6.74 -1.77
C LYS A 48 -16.82 7.78 -1.88
N THR A 49 -17.80 7.52 -2.73
CA THR A 49 -18.95 8.42 -2.92
C THR A 49 -19.78 8.55 -1.65
N LYS A 50 -20.09 7.42 -1.01
CA LYS A 50 -20.89 7.40 0.21
C LYS A 50 -20.24 8.21 1.34
N ASN A 51 -18.92 8.16 1.45
CA ASN A 51 -18.19 8.84 2.52
C ASN A 51 -17.66 10.21 2.11
N GLN A 52 -17.96 10.65 0.88
CA GLN A 52 -17.58 11.97 0.37
C GLN A 52 -16.07 12.22 0.44
N VAL A 53 -15.29 11.26 -0.04
CA VAL A 53 -13.82 11.36 -0.06
C VAL A 53 -13.38 11.83 -1.43
N ASP A 54 -12.75 13.01 -1.52
CA ASP A 54 -12.42 13.65 -2.79
C ASP A 54 -10.97 13.46 -3.23
N ASN A 55 -10.09 13.16 -2.30
CA ASN A 55 -8.64 13.11 -2.53
C ASN A 55 -8.11 11.71 -2.82
N VAL A 56 -8.97 10.81 -3.27
CA VAL A 56 -8.62 9.43 -3.57
C VAL A 56 -8.94 9.12 -5.02
N THR A 57 -7.97 8.55 -5.74
CA THR A 57 -8.14 8.02 -7.08
C THR A 57 -8.11 6.50 -7.00
N ILE A 58 -9.06 5.83 -7.64
CA ILE A 58 -9.19 4.37 -7.62
C ILE A 58 -8.93 3.86 -9.03
N MET A 59 -8.00 2.91 -9.17
CA MET A 59 -7.57 2.42 -10.48
C MET A 59 -7.39 0.91 -10.47
N GLU A 60 -7.73 0.28 -11.61
CA GLU A 60 -7.35 -1.11 -11.84
C GLU A 60 -5.85 -1.16 -12.14
N SER A 61 -5.13 -2.06 -11.48
CA SER A 61 -3.70 -2.21 -11.67
C SER A 61 -3.23 -3.61 -11.28
N ASP A 62 -2.39 -4.19 -12.11
CA ASP A 62 -1.61 -5.36 -11.72
C ASP A 62 -0.43 -4.85 -10.88
N CYS A 63 -0.52 -5.05 -9.57
CA CYS A 63 0.43 -4.46 -8.63
C CYS A 63 0.48 -2.94 -8.79
N LEU A 64 1.64 -2.37 -9.12
CA LEU A 64 1.81 -0.94 -9.34
C LEU A 64 2.02 -0.57 -10.82
N SER A 65 1.74 -1.51 -11.74
CA SER A 65 2.05 -1.28 -13.15
C SER A 65 1.28 -0.12 -13.78
N ALA A 66 0.08 0.20 -13.29
CA ALA A 66 -0.71 1.32 -13.81
C ALA A 66 -0.13 2.68 -13.43
N VAL A 67 0.81 2.74 -12.48
CA VAL A 67 1.40 3.99 -11.98
C VAL A 67 2.92 4.00 -12.18
N ASN A 68 3.39 3.48 -13.31
CA ASN A 68 4.82 3.36 -13.61
C ASN A 68 5.59 4.67 -13.57
N HIS A 69 4.92 5.78 -13.85
CA HIS A 69 5.58 7.09 -13.95
C HIS A 69 5.38 7.95 -12.70
N GLN A 70 4.76 7.40 -11.65
CA GLN A 70 4.52 8.11 -10.42
C GLN A 70 5.52 7.69 -9.36
N CYS A 71 5.84 8.63 -8.46
CA CYS A 71 6.62 8.36 -7.27
C CYS A 71 5.79 8.74 -6.05
N PHE A 72 5.91 7.95 -4.99
CA PHE A 72 5.09 8.13 -3.80
C PHE A 72 5.94 8.40 -2.57
N ASP A 73 5.36 9.15 -1.65
CA ASP A 73 5.96 9.36 -0.32
C ASP A 73 5.75 8.13 0.56
N TYR A 74 4.56 7.51 0.45
CA TYR A 74 4.21 6.31 1.20
C TYR A 74 3.55 5.30 0.30
N ILE A 75 3.89 4.03 0.48
CA ILE A 75 3.18 2.92 -0.15
C ILE A 75 2.73 1.97 0.94
N LEU A 76 1.45 1.63 0.92
CA LEU A 76 0.83 0.71 1.86
C LEU A 76 0.39 -0.52 1.09
N THR A 77 0.55 -1.69 1.67
CA THR A 77 0.02 -2.91 1.06
C THR A 77 -0.33 -3.95 2.13
N ASN A 78 -1.44 -4.63 1.91
CA ASN A 78 -1.76 -5.89 2.55
C ASN A 78 -1.63 -6.92 1.42
N PRO A 79 -0.44 -7.52 1.23
CA PRO A 79 -0.18 -8.28 0.01
C PRO A 79 -1.05 -9.53 -0.09
N PRO A 80 -1.43 -9.93 -1.32
CA PRO A 80 -2.29 -11.10 -1.54
C PRO A 80 -1.46 -12.38 -1.44
N ILE A 81 -1.24 -12.85 -0.22
CA ILE A 81 -0.37 -14.02 0.04
C ILE A 81 -0.81 -15.24 -0.75
N ARG A 82 -2.13 -15.42 -0.94
CA ARG A 82 -2.67 -16.56 -1.69
C ARG A 82 -2.34 -16.52 -3.18
N ALA A 83 -2.02 -15.35 -3.72
CA ALA A 83 -1.65 -15.21 -5.12
C ALA A 83 -0.25 -15.77 -5.41
N GLY A 84 0.54 -16.03 -4.37
CA GLY A 84 1.83 -16.64 -4.47
C GLY A 84 2.98 -15.68 -4.22
N LYS A 85 4.13 -16.26 -3.93
CA LYS A 85 5.34 -15.53 -3.55
C LYS A 85 5.79 -14.57 -4.64
N ASP A 86 5.68 -14.96 -5.90
CA ASP A 86 6.16 -14.14 -7.03
C ASP A 86 5.38 -12.83 -7.13
N ILE A 87 4.06 -12.88 -6.92
CA ILE A 87 3.22 -11.68 -6.95
C ILE A 87 3.55 -10.77 -5.78
N VAL A 88 3.68 -11.33 -4.58
CA VAL A 88 4.01 -10.57 -3.37
C VAL A 88 5.37 -9.89 -3.53
N HIS A 89 6.37 -10.62 -4.01
CA HIS A 89 7.72 -10.07 -4.23
C HIS A 89 7.73 -8.99 -5.31
N ARG A 90 6.91 -9.15 -6.36
CA ARG A 90 6.76 -8.11 -7.39
C ARG A 90 6.22 -6.81 -6.81
N ILE A 91 5.23 -6.91 -5.92
CA ILE A 91 4.70 -5.72 -5.24
C ILE A 91 5.82 -4.99 -4.50
N PHE A 92 6.66 -5.71 -3.76
CA PHE A 92 7.76 -5.11 -3.01
C PHE A 92 8.81 -4.48 -3.93
N GLU A 93 9.16 -5.16 -5.02
CA GLU A 93 10.12 -4.64 -5.99
C GLU A 93 9.60 -3.36 -6.65
N GLN A 94 8.35 -3.37 -7.07
CA GLN A 94 7.73 -2.18 -7.68
C GLN A 94 7.56 -1.06 -6.66
N ALA A 95 7.25 -1.39 -5.41
CA ALA A 95 7.15 -0.39 -4.36
C ALA A 95 8.49 0.31 -4.15
N PHE A 96 9.58 -0.45 -4.12
CA PHE A 96 10.91 0.14 -4.00
C PHE A 96 11.18 1.12 -5.16
N ASP A 97 10.85 0.71 -6.39
CA ASP A 97 11.07 1.56 -7.56
C ASP A 97 10.21 2.82 -7.57
N ARG A 98 8.99 2.74 -7.02
CA ARG A 98 8.01 3.83 -7.06
C ARG A 98 8.05 4.75 -5.84
N LEU A 99 8.85 4.43 -4.84
CA LEU A 99 9.01 5.32 -3.68
C LEU A 99 10.03 6.40 -3.99
N LYS A 100 9.76 7.60 -3.51
CA LYS A 100 10.76 8.67 -3.47
C LYS A 100 11.87 8.30 -2.50
N THR A 101 13.05 8.91 -2.66
CA THR A 101 14.11 8.83 -1.65
C THR A 101 13.54 9.30 -0.32
N THR A 102 13.81 8.57 0.75
CA THR A 102 13.23 8.72 2.09
C THR A 102 11.75 8.35 2.20
N GLY A 103 11.15 7.88 1.11
CA GLY A 103 9.79 7.36 1.15
C GLY A 103 9.70 6.06 1.95
N GLU A 104 8.50 5.73 2.42
CA GLU A 104 8.29 4.64 3.36
C GLU A 104 7.31 3.61 2.82
N LEU A 105 7.66 2.33 3.00
CA LEU A 105 6.78 1.21 2.70
C LEU A 105 6.21 0.66 4.00
N TYR A 106 4.89 0.46 4.04
CA TYR A 106 4.20 -0.20 5.14
C TYR A 106 3.51 -1.45 4.62
N VAL A 107 3.78 -2.58 5.28
CA VAL A 107 3.22 -3.88 4.89
C VAL A 107 2.46 -4.48 6.07
N VAL A 108 1.18 -4.77 5.87
CA VAL A 108 0.36 -5.49 6.85
C VAL A 108 0.32 -6.94 6.43
N ILE A 109 0.79 -7.84 7.30
CA ILE A 109 0.91 -9.26 6.94
C ILE A 109 0.65 -10.15 8.15
N GLN A 110 -0.03 -11.29 7.92
CA GLN A 110 -0.22 -12.28 8.96
C GLN A 110 1.08 -13.03 9.22
N LYS A 111 1.41 -13.20 10.50
CA LYS A 111 2.62 -13.92 10.91
C LYS A 111 2.70 -15.30 10.28
N LYS A 112 1.58 -16.04 10.29
CA LYS A 112 1.52 -17.43 9.84
C LYS A 112 1.49 -17.58 8.31
N GLN A 113 1.28 -16.51 7.57
CA GLN A 113 1.08 -16.56 6.12
C GLN A 113 2.20 -15.93 5.32
N GLY A 114 3.43 -15.96 5.82
CA GLY A 114 4.58 -15.56 5.03
C GLY A 114 5.34 -14.35 5.53
N MET A 115 5.14 -13.94 6.81
CA MET A 115 5.84 -12.80 7.35
C MET A 115 7.38 -12.95 7.29
N PRO A 116 7.97 -14.11 7.64
CA PRO A 116 9.43 -14.24 7.55
C PRO A 116 9.97 -14.08 6.13
N SER A 117 9.28 -14.64 5.13
CA SER A 117 9.68 -14.51 3.73
C SER A 117 9.55 -13.07 3.24
N ALA A 118 8.44 -12.40 3.59
CA ALA A 118 8.21 -11.01 3.24
C ALA A 118 9.28 -10.11 3.86
N LYS A 119 9.55 -10.29 5.14
CA LYS A 119 10.56 -9.49 5.86
C LYS A 119 11.92 -9.64 5.21
N LYS A 120 12.33 -10.85 4.86
CA LYS A 120 13.61 -11.11 4.21
C LYS A 120 13.71 -10.39 2.87
N LYS A 121 12.68 -10.50 2.04
CA LYS A 121 12.67 -9.85 0.72
C LYS A 121 12.73 -8.34 0.83
N ILE A 122 11.97 -7.76 1.75
CA ILE A 122 11.97 -6.31 1.97
C ILE A 122 13.34 -5.85 2.44
N GLU A 123 13.97 -6.58 3.35
CA GLU A 123 15.30 -6.23 3.84
C GLU A 123 16.34 -6.30 2.74
N GLU A 124 16.25 -7.28 1.83
CA GLU A 124 17.13 -7.37 0.68
C GLU A 124 17.02 -6.16 -0.25
N LEU A 125 15.78 -5.68 -0.46
CA LEU A 125 15.51 -4.55 -1.35
C LEU A 125 15.89 -3.20 -0.73
N PHE A 126 15.49 -2.99 0.53
CA PHE A 126 15.58 -1.69 1.18
C PHE A 126 16.81 -1.53 2.07
N GLY A 127 17.41 -2.62 2.50
CA GLY A 127 18.51 -2.61 3.47
C GLY A 127 18.05 -2.40 4.90
N ASN A 128 16.75 -2.26 5.13
CA ASN A 128 16.18 -2.12 6.47
C ASN A 128 14.73 -2.62 6.47
N VAL A 129 14.31 -3.14 7.61
CA VAL A 129 12.92 -3.48 7.87
C VAL A 129 12.70 -3.51 9.38
N GLU A 130 11.60 -2.93 9.82
CA GLU A 130 11.27 -2.83 11.25
C GLU A 130 9.83 -3.30 11.46
N ILE A 131 9.61 -4.10 12.50
CA ILE A 131 8.26 -4.46 12.93
C ILE A 131 7.79 -3.35 13.85
N ILE A 132 6.84 -2.53 13.38
CA ILE A 132 6.40 -1.36 14.16
C ILE A 132 5.13 -1.63 14.97
N ALA A 133 4.40 -2.70 14.64
CA ALA A 133 3.18 -3.05 15.38
C ALA A 133 2.90 -4.54 15.23
N LYS A 134 2.27 -5.11 16.27
CA LYS A 134 1.79 -6.49 16.30
C LYS A 134 0.41 -6.48 16.92
N SER A 135 -0.55 -7.13 16.29
CA SER A 135 -1.91 -7.24 16.82
C SER A 135 -2.61 -8.45 16.24
N LYS A 136 -3.13 -9.30 17.11
CA LYS A 136 -3.99 -10.44 16.72
C LYS A 136 -3.40 -11.30 15.59
N GLY A 137 -2.08 -11.57 15.64
CA GLY A 137 -1.42 -12.39 14.63
C GLY A 137 -1.00 -11.64 13.37
N TYR A 138 -1.25 -10.36 13.29
CA TYR A 138 -0.78 -9.49 12.21
C TYR A 138 0.43 -8.70 12.66
N TYR A 139 1.32 -8.45 11.70
CA TYR A 139 2.44 -7.54 11.88
C TYR A 139 2.34 -6.40 10.89
N ILE A 140 2.82 -5.23 11.30
CA ILE A 140 3.04 -4.11 10.37
C ILE A 140 4.55 -3.94 10.24
N LEU A 141 5.05 -4.07 9.01
CA LEU A 141 6.45 -3.89 8.69
C LEU A 141 6.64 -2.52 8.06
N LYS A 142 7.75 -1.86 8.38
CA LYS A 142 8.10 -0.56 7.83
C LYS A 142 9.51 -0.60 7.29
N SER A 143 9.72 -0.01 6.10
CA SER A 143 11.04 0.19 5.52
C SER A 143 11.13 1.57 4.91
N ILE A 144 12.34 2.12 4.89
CA ILE A 144 12.61 3.47 4.38
C ILE A 144 13.58 3.33 3.22
N LYS A 145 13.24 3.95 2.09
CA LYS A 145 14.12 3.97 0.91
C LYS A 145 15.21 5.01 1.14
N GLY A 146 16.45 4.54 1.17
CA GLY A 146 17.62 5.40 1.38
C GLY A 146 18.08 6.15 0.17
#